data_4fda21c298a0317bfb4233660df0c810
#
_entry.id   4fda21c298a0317bfb4233660df0c810
#
_cell.length_a   1.000
_cell.length_b   1.000
_cell.length_c   1.000
_cell.angle_alpha   90.00
_cell.angle_beta   90.00
_cell.angle_gamma   90.00
#
_symmetry.space_group_name_H-M   'P 1'
#
loop_
_entity.id
_entity.type
_entity.pdbx_description
1 polymer ?
#
loop_
_entity_poly.entity_id
_entity_poly.type
_entity_poly.pdbx_seq_one_letter_code
_entity_poly.pdbx_strand_id
1 'polypeptide(L)'
;MDNSIIDKIQKLLARGDADRNDNEHERTIAMRQAHSLLAKHGLSMADISEAEQTEATGALGRQSVEIGRYVWQSGVYGQIAKLHGCAIIRESRRGKQTVWLIGRHLHCEIAKNMAAYICHSIAMQAAREGHNITQFGTGAWNGLAQQVRDILANMAQGKVNGEQLSTGTAMVLVNQHHKALTEAQDTLRSFWPHTTKGGTYRSRGGDSYSAGHNYGRKVGLNKQVNGHGTLRIGN
;
A
#
# COMPACT_ATOMS: atom_id res chain seq x y z
N MET A 1 -19.82 17.33 -8.26
CA MET A 1 -18.59 17.08 -7.49
C MET A 1 -17.84 18.39 -7.37
N ASP A 2 -17.27 18.66 -6.22
CA ASP A 2 -16.59 19.93 -6.00
C ASP A 2 -15.18 19.86 -6.57
N ASN A 3 -14.98 20.36 -7.79
CA ASN A 3 -13.71 20.35 -8.52
C ASN A 3 -12.56 20.96 -7.69
N SER A 4 -12.88 21.82 -6.71
CA SER A 4 -11.89 22.45 -5.84
C SER A 4 -11.18 21.47 -4.90
N ILE A 5 -11.89 20.42 -4.48
CA ILE A 5 -11.34 19.37 -3.60
C ILE A 5 -10.43 18.43 -4.37
N ILE A 6 -10.83 18.05 -5.59
CA ILE A 6 -10.02 17.21 -6.48
C ILE A 6 -8.70 17.94 -6.81
N ASP A 7 -8.78 19.21 -7.19
CA ASP A 7 -7.59 20.05 -7.47
C ASP A 7 -6.66 20.18 -6.26
N LYS A 8 -7.22 20.31 -5.05
CA LYS A 8 -6.43 20.34 -3.82
C LYS A 8 -5.71 19.02 -3.54
N ILE A 9 -6.38 17.90 -3.78
CA ILE A 9 -5.79 16.57 -3.61
C ILE A 9 -4.68 16.35 -4.64
N GLN A 10 -4.89 16.72 -5.90
CA GLN A 10 -3.89 16.65 -6.97
C GLN A 10 -2.63 17.46 -6.62
N LYS A 11 -2.80 18.70 -6.13
CA LYS A 11 -1.67 19.54 -5.67
C LYS A 11 -0.90 18.93 -4.52
N LEU A 12 -1.59 18.27 -3.59
CA LEU A 12 -0.92 17.57 -2.48
C LEU A 12 -0.19 16.31 -2.95
N LEU A 13 -0.75 15.57 -3.89
CA LEU A 13 -0.10 14.41 -4.51
C LEU A 13 1.15 14.84 -5.29
N ALA A 14 1.06 15.92 -6.07
CA ALA A 14 2.21 16.48 -6.79
C ALA A 14 3.33 16.95 -5.85
N ARG A 15 3.00 17.47 -4.65
CA ARG A 15 4.00 17.82 -3.61
C ARG A 15 4.58 16.59 -2.92
N GLY A 16 3.86 15.49 -2.91
CA GLY A 16 4.31 14.20 -2.39
C GLY A 16 5.19 13.42 -3.35
N ASP A 17 5.35 13.88 -4.58
CA ASP A 17 6.14 13.25 -5.64
C ASP A 17 7.64 13.46 -5.38
N ALA A 18 8.41 12.36 -5.42
CA ALA A 18 9.85 12.36 -5.18
C ALA A 18 10.63 13.09 -6.27
N ASP A 19 10.13 13.11 -7.49
CA ASP A 19 10.77 13.76 -8.63
C ASP A 19 10.58 15.29 -8.63
N ARG A 20 9.63 15.78 -7.81
CA ARG A 20 9.26 17.21 -7.74
C ARG A 20 9.62 17.88 -6.43
N ASN A 21 9.95 17.11 -5.40
CA ASN A 21 10.23 17.64 -4.07
C ASN A 21 11.31 16.80 -3.36
N ASP A 22 12.47 17.38 -3.14
CA ASP A 22 13.61 16.74 -2.50
C ASP A 22 13.44 16.59 -0.98
N ASN A 23 12.47 17.28 -0.37
CA ASN A 23 12.23 17.27 1.07
C ASN A 23 11.32 16.09 1.48
N GLU A 24 11.93 15.02 1.97
CA GLU A 24 11.22 13.79 2.40
C GLU A 24 10.15 14.05 3.47
N HIS A 25 10.40 14.98 4.38
CA HIS A 25 9.45 15.32 5.44
C HIS A 25 8.20 16.03 4.87
N GLU A 26 8.40 16.95 3.96
CA GLU A 26 7.32 17.67 3.28
C GLU A 26 6.49 16.73 2.39
N ARG A 27 7.15 15.81 1.65
CA ARG A 27 6.48 14.77 0.88
C ARG A 27 5.56 13.91 1.74
N THR A 28 6.09 13.47 2.89
CA THR A 28 5.33 12.63 3.83
C THR A 28 4.09 13.36 4.36
N ILE A 29 4.21 14.64 4.68
CA ILE A 29 3.09 15.46 5.14
C ILE A 29 2.06 15.66 4.03
N ALA A 30 2.50 16.00 2.81
CA ALA A 30 1.63 16.23 1.67
C ALA A 30 0.84 14.96 1.29
N MET A 31 1.49 13.80 1.23
CA MET A 31 0.84 12.52 0.99
C MET A 31 -0.19 12.18 2.06
N ARG A 32 0.15 12.42 3.33
CA ARG A 32 -0.78 12.20 4.45
C ARG A 32 -2.02 13.08 4.32
N GLN A 33 -1.86 14.35 3.97
CA GLN A 33 -2.97 15.26 3.77
C GLN A 33 -3.84 14.88 2.57
N ALA A 34 -3.23 14.45 1.46
CA ALA A 34 -3.95 13.96 0.29
C ALA A 34 -4.84 12.76 0.64
N HIS A 35 -4.27 11.76 1.32
CA HIS A 35 -5.03 10.59 1.78
C HIS A 35 -6.15 10.94 2.76
N SER A 36 -5.92 11.91 3.66
CA SER A 36 -6.94 12.39 4.59
C SER A 36 -8.13 13.02 3.85
N LEU A 37 -7.86 13.80 2.82
CA LEU A 37 -8.93 14.40 2.02
C LEU A 37 -9.69 13.35 1.19
N LEU A 38 -8.99 12.39 0.59
CA LEU A 38 -9.61 11.26 -0.11
C LEU A 38 -10.60 10.53 0.79
N ALA A 39 -10.15 10.14 1.99
CA ALA A 39 -10.99 9.43 2.94
C ALA A 39 -12.16 10.26 3.45
N LYS A 40 -11.93 11.58 3.72
CA LYS A 40 -12.96 12.49 4.24
C LYS A 40 -14.10 12.71 3.25
N HIS A 41 -13.79 12.70 1.95
CA HIS A 41 -14.78 12.96 0.90
C HIS A 41 -15.27 11.68 0.21
N GLY A 42 -14.87 10.49 0.71
CA GLY A 42 -15.26 9.22 0.10
C GLY A 42 -14.76 9.06 -1.33
N LEU A 43 -13.75 9.85 -1.71
CA LEU A 43 -13.13 9.80 -3.02
C LEU A 43 -12.16 8.64 -3.09
N SER A 44 -12.28 7.84 -4.12
CA SER A 44 -11.26 6.87 -4.48
C SER A 44 -10.19 7.55 -5.33
N MET A 45 -9.01 6.96 -5.41
CA MET A 45 -8.00 7.38 -6.37
C MET A 45 -8.49 7.29 -7.82
N ALA A 46 -9.51 6.45 -8.08
CA ALA A 46 -10.16 6.36 -9.37
C ALA A 46 -10.92 7.64 -9.76
N ASP A 47 -11.56 8.29 -8.79
CA ASP A 47 -12.27 9.55 -9.04
C ASP A 47 -11.30 10.69 -9.41
N ILE A 48 -10.08 10.63 -8.88
CA ILE A 48 -9.01 11.58 -9.24
C ILE A 48 -8.41 11.22 -10.61
N SER A 49 -8.23 9.93 -10.90
CA SER A 49 -7.70 9.49 -12.18
C SER A 49 -8.68 9.73 -13.34
N GLU A 50 -9.99 9.75 -13.11
CA GLU A 50 -10.95 10.19 -14.13
C GLU A 50 -10.82 11.67 -14.46
N ALA A 51 -10.52 12.51 -13.47
CA ALA A 51 -10.22 13.93 -13.68
C ALA A 51 -8.87 14.16 -14.39
N GLU A 52 -7.89 13.26 -14.17
CA GLU A 52 -6.58 13.28 -14.84
C GLU A 52 -6.56 12.54 -16.18
N GLN A 53 -7.55 11.74 -16.48
CA GLN A 53 -7.63 10.97 -17.74
C GLN A 53 -7.69 11.82 -19.01
N THR A 54 -7.78 13.15 -18.87
CA THR A 54 -7.75 14.05 -20.03
C THR A 54 -6.33 14.37 -20.51
N GLU A 55 -5.27 14.20 -19.75
CA GLU A 55 -3.95 14.69 -20.21
C GLU A 55 -2.70 13.82 -20.03
N ALA A 56 -2.57 12.92 -19.12
CA ALA A 56 -1.30 12.15 -19.06
C ALA A 56 -1.31 11.07 -18.04
N THR A 57 -2.06 9.99 -18.08
CA THR A 57 -1.58 8.96 -17.15
C THR A 57 -2.33 7.66 -17.10
N GLY A 58 -2.94 7.27 -18.13
CA GLY A 58 -3.37 5.89 -18.27
C GLY A 58 -2.22 4.90 -18.48
N ALA A 59 -0.99 5.36 -18.62
CA ALA A 59 0.14 4.49 -18.90
C ALA A 59 0.43 3.58 -17.71
N LEU A 60 0.15 2.29 -17.89
CA LEU A 60 0.62 1.24 -17.02
C LEU A 60 2.15 1.20 -17.08
N GLY A 61 2.77 1.29 -15.92
CA GLY A 61 4.22 1.35 -15.78
C GLY A 61 4.73 0.37 -14.74
N ARG A 62 6.02 0.48 -14.50
CA ARG A 62 6.70 -0.28 -13.46
C ARG A 62 7.57 0.64 -12.63
N GLN A 63 7.59 0.41 -11.33
CA GLN A 63 8.50 1.07 -10.40
C GLN A 63 9.25 0.00 -9.60
N SER A 64 10.52 0.24 -9.33
CA SER A 64 11.32 -0.66 -8.52
C SER A 64 11.63 -0.05 -7.16
N VAL A 65 11.82 -0.91 -6.18
CA VAL A 65 12.32 -0.55 -4.86
C VAL A 65 13.29 -1.63 -4.38
N GLU A 66 14.47 -1.22 -3.96
CA GLU A 66 15.36 -2.14 -3.26
C GLU A 66 14.83 -2.37 -1.85
N ILE A 67 14.69 -3.62 -1.46
CA ILE A 67 14.25 -4.02 -0.13
C ILE A 67 15.40 -4.68 0.62
N GLY A 68 15.31 -4.70 1.95
CA GLY A 68 16.30 -5.38 2.77
C GLY A 68 16.26 -6.90 2.59
N ARG A 69 17.15 -7.59 3.29
CA ARG A 69 17.34 -9.04 3.19
C ARG A 69 16.17 -9.90 3.67
N TYR A 70 15.19 -9.32 4.32
CA TYR A 70 14.10 -10.07 4.95
C TYR A 70 12.94 -10.33 3.98
N VAL A 71 12.59 -11.60 3.80
CA VAL A 71 11.52 -12.03 2.88
C VAL A 71 10.17 -11.40 3.22
N TRP A 72 9.87 -11.17 4.51
CA TRP A 72 8.61 -10.58 4.94
C TRP A 72 8.37 -9.18 4.35
N GLN A 73 9.44 -8.43 4.05
CA GLN A 73 9.30 -7.10 3.44
C GLN A 73 8.62 -7.19 2.08
N SER A 74 9.06 -8.11 1.20
CA SER A 74 8.39 -8.31 -0.09
C SER A 74 6.93 -8.73 0.07
N GLY A 75 6.62 -9.47 1.13
CA GLY A 75 5.24 -9.83 1.46
C GLY A 75 4.39 -8.63 1.84
N VAL A 76 4.92 -7.69 2.62
CA VAL A 76 4.25 -6.43 2.95
C VAL A 76 3.97 -5.62 1.67
N TYR A 77 4.99 -5.44 0.81
CA TYR A 77 4.79 -4.79 -0.48
C TYR A 77 3.68 -5.45 -1.30
N GLY A 78 3.63 -6.79 -1.32
CA GLY A 78 2.59 -7.54 -2.04
C GLY A 78 1.18 -7.28 -1.52
N GLN A 79 0.99 -7.19 -0.21
CA GLN A 79 -0.34 -6.91 0.36
C GLN A 79 -0.79 -5.47 0.07
N ILE A 80 0.12 -4.52 0.21
CA ILE A 80 -0.20 -3.11 -0.06
C ILE A 80 -0.42 -2.86 -1.56
N ALA A 81 0.41 -3.44 -2.42
CA ALA A 81 0.20 -3.38 -3.87
C ALA A 81 -1.19 -3.91 -4.26
N LYS A 82 -1.57 -5.08 -3.72
CA LYS A 82 -2.89 -5.66 -3.95
C LYS A 82 -4.02 -4.72 -3.51
N LEU A 83 -3.88 -4.07 -2.35
CA LEU A 83 -4.88 -3.12 -1.85
C LEU A 83 -5.07 -1.93 -2.81
N HIS A 84 -4.00 -1.52 -3.50
CA HIS A 84 -4.02 -0.41 -4.46
C HIS A 84 -4.17 -0.85 -5.93
N GLY A 85 -4.60 -2.09 -6.20
CA GLY A 85 -4.81 -2.57 -7.57
C GLY A 85 -3.52 -2.72 -8.38
N CYS A 86 -2.37 -2.91 -7.73
CA CYS A 86 -1.07 -3.14 -8.35
C CYS A 86 -0.66 -4.61 -8.25
N ALA A 87 0.10 -5.08 -9.24
CA ALA A 87 0.80 -6.35 -9.18
C ALA A 87 2.24 -6.14 -8.71
N ILE A 88 2.86 -7.19 -8.18
CA ILE A 88 4.29 -7.16 -7.85
C ILE A 88 5.02 -8.38 -8.39
N ILE A 89 6.31 -8.19 -8.64
CA ILE A 89 7.27 -9.28 -8.78
C ILE A 89 8.51 -9.00 -7.93
N ARG A 90 9.06 -10.05 -7.34
CA ARG A 90 10.32 -9.98 -6.59
C ARG A 90 11.44 -10.54 -7.44
N GLU A 91 12.48 -9.77 -7.59
CA GLU A 91 13.73 -10.18 -8.20
C GLU A 91 14.81 -10.30 -7.11
N SER A 92 15.58 -11.41 -7.16
CA SER A 92 16.75 -11.57 -6.30
C SER A 92 17.97 -11.74 -7.18
N ARG A 93 18.89 -10.77 -7.12
CA ARG A 93 20.10 -10.80 -7.95
C ARG A 93 21.33 -10.40 -7.12
N ARG A 94 22.32 -11.26 -7.09
CA ARG A 94 23.61 -11.02 -6.39
C ARG A 94 23.44 -10.58 -4.92
N GLY A 95 22.49 -11.19 -4.19
CA GLY A 95 22.22 -10.86 -2.79
C GLY A 95 21.36 -9.62 -2.56
N LYS A 96 21.07 -8.84 -3.58
CA LYS A 96 20.11 -7.75 -3.53
C LYS A 96 18.70 -8.25 -3.86
N GLN A 97 17.73 -7.72 -3.17
CA GLN A 97 16.32 -8.01 -3.43
C GLN A 97 15.63 -6.75 -3.93
N THR A 98 14.97 -6.87 -5.05
CA THR A 98 14.19 -5.78 -5.65
C THR A 98 12.74 -6.22 -5.78
N VAL A 99 11.81 -5.37 -5.37
CA VAL A 99 10.39 -5.51 -5.67
C VAL A 99 10.05 -4.54 -6.77
N TRP A 100 9.44 -5.05 -7.83
CA TRP A 100 8.86 -4.26 -8.88
C TRP A 100 7.36 -4.15 -8.64
N LEU A 101 6.84 -2.94 -8.59
CA LEU A 101 5.41 -2.64 -8.57
C LEU A 101 4.97 -2.33 -9.99
N ILE A 102 3.89 -2.95 -10.42
CA ILE A 102 3.35 -2.83 -11.77
C ILE A 102 1.91 -2.37 -11.65
N GLY A 103 1.54 -1.33 -12.37
CA GLY A 103 0.21 -0.75 -12.34
C GLY A 103 0.22 0.70 -12.82
N ARG A 104 -0.83 1.44 -12.52
CA ARG A 104 -0.87 2.87 -12.80
C ARG A 104 0.15 3.59 -11.93
N HIS A 105 0.85 4.57 -12.49
CA HIS A 105 2.00 5.23 -11.82
C HIS A 105 1.66 5.68 -10.40
N LEU A 106 0.58 6.42 -10.23
CA LEU A 106 0.15 6.94 -8.94
C LEU A 106 -0.17 5.83 -7.92
N HIS A 107 -0.82 4.75 -8.34
CA HIS A 107 -1.12 3.60 -7.49
C HIS A 107 0.17 2.91 -7.01
N CYS A 108 1.15 2.78 -7.91
CA CYS A 108 2.46 2.23 -7.57
C CYS A 108 3.21 3.11 -6.57
N GLU A 109 3.17 4.43 -6.75
CA GLU A 109 3.83 5.39 -5.85
C GLU A 109 3.24 5.34 -4.44
N ILE A 110 1.91 5.35 -4.34
CA ILE A 110 1.21 5.20 -3.06
C ILE A 110 1.55 3.87 -2.40
N ALA A 111 1.46 2.78 -3.14
CA ALA A 111 1.75 1.46 -2.61
C ALA A 111 3.20 1.33 -2.15
N LYS A 112 4.17 1.90 -2.90
CA LYS A 112 5.59 1.94 -2.57
C LYS A 112 5.83 2.65 -1.23
N ASN A 113 5.34 3.88 -1.10
CA ASN A 113 5.56 4.71 0.08
C ASN A 113 4.87 4.13 1.32
N MET A 114 3.64 3.65 1.20
CA MET A 114 2.92 3.01 2.29
C MET A 114 3.61 1.71 2.73
N ALA A 115 4.03 0.86 1.81
CA ALA A 115 4.72 -0.38 2.15
C ALA A 115 6.07 -0.12 2.82
N ALA A 116 6.84 0.87 2.35
CA ALA A 116 8.09 1.28 2.98
C ALA A 116 7.88 1.73 4.43
N TYR A 117 6.88 2.59 4.66
CA TYR A 117 6.51 3.05 5.99
C TYR A 117 6.12 1.87 6.91
N ILE A 118 5.28 0.95 6.43
CA ILE A 118 4.85 -0.21 7.22
C ILE A 118 6.03 -1.12 7.55
N CYS A 119 6.93 -1.36 6.59
CA CYS A 119 8.15 -2.14 6.82
C CYS A 119 9.02 -1.49 7.91
N HIS A 120 9.19 -0.17 7.86
CA HIS A 120 9.91 0.57 8.89
C HIS A 120 9.23 0.45 10.25
N SER A 121 7.92 0.67 10.31
CA SER A 121 7.13 0.56 11.56
C SER A 121 7.21 -0.83 12.19
N ILE A 122 7.16 -1.89 11.37
CA ILE A 122 7.34 -3.27 11.83
C ILE A 122 8.73 -3.47 12.44
N ALA A 123 9.78 -2.98 11.76
CA ALA A 123 11.15 -3.12 12.23
C ALA A 123 11.37 -2.36 13.57
N MET A 124 10.87 -1.13 13.66
CA MET A 124 10.96 -0.33 14.88
C MET A 124 10.20 -0.95 16.06
N GLN A 125 9.01 -1.50 15.81
CA GLN A 125 8.22 -2.16 16.84
C GLN A 125 8.93 -3.43 17.35
N ALA A 126 9.44 -4.25 16.44
CA ALA A 126 10.20 -5.44 16.81
C ALA A 126 11.43 -5.10 17.67
N ALA A 127 12.17 -4.05 17.31
CA ALA A 127 13.34 -3.59 18.05
C ALA A 127 12.95 -3.07 19.45
N ARG A 128 11.89 -2.26 19.53
CA ARG A 128 11.40 -1.68 20.77
C ARG A 128 10.97 -2.74 21.79
N GLU A 129 10.36 -3.83 21.33
CA GLU A 129 9.86 -4.90 22.19
C GLU A 129 10.84 -6.09 22.34
N GLY A 130 12.05 -5.99 21.77
CA GLY A 130 13.08 -7.03 21.86
C GLY A 130 12.74 -8.33 21.11
N HIS A 131 11.88 -8.25 20.10
CA HIS A 131 11.48 -9.41 19.32
C HIS A 131 12.49 -9.78 18.23
N ASN A 132 12.53 -11.06 17.87
CA ASN A 132 13.25 -11.50 16.68
C ASN A 132 12.60 -10.91 15.41
N ILE A 133 13.32 -10.04 14.71
CA ILE A 133 12.82 -9.28 13.56
C ILE A 133 12.28 -10.18 12.42
N THR A 134 12.88 -11.34 12.20
CA THR A 134 12.43 -12.24 11.14
C THR A 134 11.09 -12.88 11.49
N GLN A 135 10.94 -13.34 12.73
CA GLN A 135 9.68 -13.95 13.20
C GLN A 135 8.58 -12.90 13.34
N PHE A 136 8.89 -11.79 13.99
CA PHE A 136 7.94 -10.68 14.17
C PHE A 136 7.47 -10.13 12.81
N GLY A 137 8.39 -9.83 11.90
CA GLY A 137 8.07 -9.31 10.57
C GLY A 137 7.24 -10.30 9.74
N THR A 138 7.52 -11.61 9.85
CA THR A 138 6.72 -12.64 9.17
C THR A 138 5.31 -12.72 9.77
N GLY A 139 5.18 -12.66 11.09
CA GLY A 139 3.89 -12.56 11.76
C GLY A 139 3.12 -11.32 11.31
N ALA A 140 3.78 -10.16 11.32
CA ALA A 140 3.17 -8.89 10.92
C ALA A 140 2.70 -8.90 9.46
N TRP A 141 3.49 -9.45 8.54
CA TRP A 141 3.05 -9.66 7.16
C TRP A 141 1.78 -10.52 7.08
N ASN A 142 1.70 -11.64 7.82
CA ASN A 142 0.52 -12.50 7.82
C ASN A 142 -0.71 -11.83 8.45
N GLY A 143 -0.51 -11.06 9.52
CA GLY A 143 -1.57 -10.24 10.13
C GLY A 143 -2.07 -9.16 9.16
N LEU A 144 -1.17 -8.47 8.47
CA LEU A 144 -1.49 -7.51 7.43
C LEU A 144 -2.25 -8.15 6.26
N ALA A 145 -1.84 -9.35 5.85
CA ALA A 145 -2.52 -10.10 4.79
C ALA A 145 -3.98 -10.43 5.16
N GLN A 146 -4.24 -10.71 6.43
CA GLN A 146 -5.59 -10.90 6.92
C GLN A 146 -6.37 -9.58 6.87
N GLN A 147 -5.80 -8.49 7.37
CA GLN A 147 -6.42 -7.17 7.36
C GLN A 147 -6.79 -6.71 5.94
N VAL A 148 -5.88 -6.87 4.97
CA VAL A 148 -6.13 -6.53 3.56
C VAL A 148 -7.27 -7.38 2.98
N ARG A 149 -7.32 -8.68 3.29
CA ARG A 149 -8.45 -9.53 2.87
C ARG A 149 -9.78 -9.04 3.44
N ASP A 150 -9.80 -8.69 4.71
CA ASP A 150 -11.01 -8.20 5.40
C ASP A 150 -11.47 -6.86 4.78
N ILE A 151 -10.53 -5.94 4.45
CA ILE A 151 -10.85 -4.68 3.77
C ILE A 151 -11.47 -4.93 2.39
N LEU A 152 -10.84 -5.77 1.57
CA LEU A 152 -11.33 -6.09 0.23
C LEU A 152 -12.67 -6.82 0.27
N ALA A 153 -12.88 -7.70 1.25
CA ALA A 153 -14.17 -8.38 1.46
C ALA A 153 -15.26 -7.40 1.88
N ASN A 154 -14.95 -6.46 2.79
CA ASN A 154 -15.88 -5.42 3.21
C ASN A 154 -16.24 -4.49 2.03
N MET A 155 -15.26 -4.10 1.23
CA MET A 155 -15.49 -3.32 0.00
C MET A 155 -16.44 -4.04 -0.96
N ALA A 156 -16.27 -5.36 -1.13
CA ALA A 156 -17.15 -6.19 -1.95
C ALA A 156 -18.59 -6.25 -1.39
N GLN A 157 -18.77 -6.06 -0.08
CA GLN A 157 -20.08 -5.98 0.59
C GLN A 157 -20.64 -4.55 0.66
N GLY A 158 -19.96 -3.58 0.05
CA GLY A 158 -20.33 -2.16 0.10
C GLY A 158 -20.02 -1.48 1.43
N LYS A 159 -19.18 -2.07 2.27
CA LYS A 159 -18.75 -1.47 3.54
C LYS A 159 -17.38 -0.85 3.37
N VAL A 160 -17.31 0.48 3.37
CA VAL A 160 -16.05 1.22 3.25
C VAL A 160 -15.94 2.19 4.40
N ASN A 161 -14.83 2.15 5.13
CA ASN A 161 -14.56 3.01 6.30
C ASN A 161 -15.66 3.04 7.37
N GLY A 162 -16.39 1.93 7.53
CA GLY A 162 -17.49 1.83 8.50
C GLY A 162 -18.83 2.35 8.00
N GLU A 163 -18.88 2.90 6.79
CA GLU A 163 -20.11 3.36 6.14
C GLU A 163 -20.64 2.30 5.15
N GLN A 164 -21.95 2.20 5.06
CA GLN A 164 -22.61 1.36 4.08
C GLN A 164 -22.85 2.18 2.80
N LEU A 165 -22.18 1.79 1.72
CA LEU A 165 -22.39 2.39 0.40
C LEU A 165 -23.65 1.83 -0.26
N SER A 166 -24.21 2.58 -1.21
CA SER A 166 -25.23 2.04 -2.09
C SER A 166 -24.65 0.86 -2.90
N THR A 167 -25.49 -0.12 -3.21
CA THR A 167 -25.08 -1.29 -3.99
C THR A 167 -24.43 -0.90 -5.32
N GLY A 168 -24.95 0.13 -5.98
CA GLY A 168 -24.38 0.63 -7.25
C GLY A 168 -22.96 1.19 -7.06
N THR A 169 -22.75 2.02 -6.05
CA THR A 169 -21.43 2.61 -5.76
C THR A 169 -20.41 1.54 -5.37
N ALA A 170 -20.81 0.59 -4.51
CA ALA A 170 -19.97 -0.51 -4.12
C ALA A 170 -19.49 -1.35 -5.32
N MET A 171 -20.42 -1.64 -6.23
CA MET A 171 -20.14 -2.43 -7.42
C MET A 171 -19.17 -1.71 -8.37
N VAL A 172 -19.29 -0.39 -8.52
CA VAL A 172 -18.35 0.42 -9.32
C VAL A 172 -16.94 0.34 -8.73
N LEU A 173 -16.78 0.56 -7.41
CA LEU A 173 -15.48 0.51 -6.74
C LEU A 173 -14.80 -0.87 -6.88
N VAL A 174 -15.56 -1.94 -6.66
CA VAL A 174 -15.05 -3.32 -6.82
C VAL A 174 -14.60 -3.58 -8.25
N ASN A 175 -15.40 -3.18 -9.22
CA ASN A 175 -15.08 -3.38 -10.64
C ASN A 175 -13.84 -2.58 -11.05
N GLN A 176 -13.70 -1.33 -10.60
CA GLN A 176 -12.53 -0.50 -10.86
C GLN A 176 -11.26 -1.11 -10.24
N HIS A 177 -11.33 -1.56 -8.98
CA HIS A 177 -10.19 -2.23 -8.33
C HIS A 177 -9.81 -3.53 -9.06
N HIS A 178 -10.80 -4.34 -9.42
CA HIS A 178 -10.57 -5.59 -10.15
C HIS A 178 -9.96 -5.34 -11.53
N LYS A 179 -10.47 -4.35 -12.26
CA LYS A 179 -9.94 -3.93 -13.56
C LYS A 179 -8.49 -3.49 -13.43
N ALA A 180 -8.17 -2.59 -12.47
CA ALA A 180 -6.82 -2.11 -12.25
C ALA A 180 -5.85 -3.27 -11.93
N LEU A 181 -6.27 -4.22 -11.08
CA LEU A 181 -5.44 -5.38 -10.72
C LEU A 181 -5.23 -6.31 -11.92
N THR A 182 -6.24 -6.53 -12.75
CA THR A 182 -6.14 -7.35 -13.96
C THR A 182 -5.18 -6.71 -14.96
N GLU A 183 -5.34 -5.42 -15.26
CA GLU A 183 -4.45 -4.65 -16.13
C GLU A 183 -2.99 -4.72 -15.64
N ALA A 184 -2.77 -4.57 -14.34
CA ALA A 184 -1.45 -4.67 -13.73
C ALA A 184 -0.85 -6.07 -13.87
N GLN A 185 -1.64 -7.14 -13.72
CA GLN A 185 -1.20 -8.52 -13.88
C GLN A 185 -0.87 -8.85 -15.34
N ASP A 186 -1.65 -8.37 -16.28
CA ASP A 186 -1.38 -8.57 -17.71
C ASP A 186 -0.12 -7.81 -18.14
N THR A 187 0.07 -6.60 -17.66
CA THR A 187 1.30 -5.83 -17.83
C THR A 187 2.49 -6.54 -17.22
N LEU A 188 2.35 -7.12 -16.02
CA LEU A 188 3.40 -7.91 -15.39
C LEU A 188 3.80 -9.10 -16.29
N ARG A 189 2.81 -9.83 -16.84
CA ARG A 189 3.07 -10.97 -17.73
C ARG A 189 3.79 -10.55 -19.01
N SER A 190 3.50 -9.36 -19.53
CA SER A 190 4.19 -8.84 -20.73
C SER A 190 5.68 -8.54 -20.47
N PHE A 191 6.02 -8.00 -19.28
CA PHE A 191 7.40 -7.72 -18.92
C PHE A 191 8.18 -8.97 -18.47
N TRP A 192 7.49 -9.90 -17.81
CA TRP A 192 8.09 -11.12 -17.25
C TRP A 192 7.24 -12.35 -17.61
N PRO A 193 7.30 -12.83 -18.86
CA PRO A 193 6.50 -13.97 -19.30
C PRO A 193 6.86 -15.28 -18.57
N HIS A 194 8.09 -15.38 -18.08
CA HIS A 194 8.60 -16.57 -17.38
C HIS A 194 8.80 -16.28 -15.89
N THR A 195 7.71 -16.20 -15.15
CA THR A 195 7.76 -16.05 -13.69
C THR A 195 7.48 -17.37 -12.99
N THR A 196 8.21 -17.64 -11.92
CA THR A 196 7.92 -18.76 -11.04
C THR A 196 7.11 -18.30 -9.84
N LYS A 197 6.15 -19.11 -9.41
CA LYS A 197 5.42 -18.83 -8.17
C LYS A 197 6.43 -18.87 -7.01
N GLY A 198 6.45 -17.81 -6.22
CA GLY A 198 7.29 -17.74 -5.02
C GLY A 198 7.00 -18.89 -4.05
N GLY A 199 8.04 -19.44 -3.44
CA GLY A 199 7.89 -20.49 -2.43
C GLY A 199 7.04 -20.01 -1.23
N THR A 200 6.32 -20.94 -0.62
CA THR A 200 5.56 -20.68 0.61
C THR A 200 6.54 -20.61 1.77
N TYR A 201 6.66 -19.45 2.40
CA TYR A 201 7.44 -19.30 3.62
C TYR A 201 6.63 -19.83 4.81
N ARG A 202 7.10 -20.92 5.41
CA ARG A 202 6.52 -21.44 6.67
C ARG A 202 7.31 -20.87 7.82
N SER A 203 6.71 -20.00 8.61
CA SER A 203 7.28 -19.58 9.88
C SER A 203 7.10 -20.68 10.92
N ARG A 204 8.15 -20.96 11.69
CA ARG A 204 7.98 -21.64 12.98
C ARG A 204 7.31 -20.63 13.90
N GLY A 205 6.13 -20.96 14.43
CA GLY A 205 5.44 -20.12 15.40
C GLY A 205 6.34 -19.79 16.60
N GLY A 206 5.88 -18.90 17.45
CA GLY A 206 6.58 -18.43 18.65
C GLY A 206 6.03 -17.07 19.08
N ASP A 207 6.46 -16.61 20.24
CA ASP A 207 5.95 -15.36 20.83
C ASP A 207 6.19 -14.15 19.92
N SER A 208 7.38 -14.03 19.33
CA SER A 208 7.69 -12.97 18.39
C SER A 208 6.79 -13.00 17.14
N TYR A 209 6.46 -14.20 16.63
CA TYR A 209 5.53 -14.33 15.50
C TYR A 209 4.11 -13.92 15.88
N SER A 210 3.63 -14.38 17.04
CA SER A 210 2.28 -14.07 17.53
C SER A 210 2.12 -12.57 17.80
N ALA A 211 3.11 -11.95 18.43
CA ALA A 211 3.17 -10.51 18.67
C ALA A 211 3.15 -9.74 17.33
N GLY A 212 3.98 -10.16 16.38
CA GLY A 212 4.00 -9.58 15.04
C GLY A 212 2.67 -9.72 14.31
N HIS A 213 2.04 -10.89 14.36
CA HIS A 213 0.73 -11.11 13.73
C HIS A 213 -0.33 -10.16 14.30
N ASN A 214 -0.38 -10.02 15.63
CA ASN A 214 -1.30 -9.09 16.28
C ASN A 214 -1.02 -7.64 15.91
N TYR A 215 0.26 -7.26 15.79
CA TYR A 215 0.67 -5.95 15.31
C TYR A 215 0.21 -5.71 13.87
N GLY A 216 0.46 -6.66 12.96
CA GLY A 216 0.10 -6.56 11.55
C GLY A 216 -1.41 -6.46 11.31
N ARG A 217 -2.23 -7.08 12.15
CA ARG A 217 -3.69 -6.94 12.10
C ARG A 217 -4.21 -5.57 12.53
N LYS A 218 -3.40 -4.82 13.29
CA LYS A 218 -3.76 -3.52 13.87
C LYS A 218 -3.02 -2.37 13.22
N VAL A 219 -2.02 -2.64 12.39
CA VAL A 219 -1.27 -1.58 11.71
C VAL A 219 -2.25 -0.74 10.90
N GLY A 220 -2.22 0.57 11.17
CA GLY A 220 -3.25 1.47 10.66
C GLY A 220 -3.11 1.72 9.17
N LEU A 221 -3.73 0.92 8.33
CA LEU A 221 -3.87 1.19 6.91
C LEU A 221 -4.74 2.42 6.66
N ASN A 222 -5.77 2.63 7.51
CA ASN A 222 -6.63 3.80 7.45
C ASN A 222 -6.17 4.95 8.40
N LYS A 223 -5.44 4.63 9.47
CA LYS A 223 -4.97 5.61 10.45
C LYS A 223 -3.75 6.41 10.02
N GLN A 224 -3.02 5.99 9.01
CA GLN A 224 -1.99 6.83 8.38
C GLN A 224 -2.62 8.07 7.72
N VAL A 225 -3.91 8.00 7.45
CA VAL A 225 -4.76 9.09 6.98
C VAL A 225 -5.22 9.99 8.12
N ASN A 226 -5.36 9.49 9.35
CA ASN A 226 -5.85 10.22 10.53
C ASN A 226 -4.75 10.48 11.57
N GLY A 227 -3.59 10.94 11.15
CA GLY A 227 -2.42 11.19 12.02
C GLY A 227 -2.70 12.07 13.24
N HIS A 228 -3.22 11.48 14.31
CA HIS A 228 -3.17 11.97 15.67
C HIS A 228 -2.59 10.87 16.58
N GLY A 229 -1.34 10.54 16.34
CA GLY A 229 -0.50 9.86 17.29
C GLY A 229 0.60 10.84 17.69
N THR A 230 0.37 11.64 18.70
CA THR A 230 1.41 12.42 19.39
C THR A 230 2.48 11.43 19.83
N LEU A 231 3.63 11.43 19.16
CA LEU A 231 4.86 10.90 19.73
C LEU A 231 5.17 11.78 20.95
N ARG A 232 4.78 11.32 22.16
CA ARG A 232 5.38 11.82 23.39
C ARG A 232 6.82 11.32 23.39
N ILE A 233 7.73 12.18 22.99
CA ILE A 233 9.14 12.03 23.31
C ILE A 233 9.19 12.29 24.83
N GLY A 234 9.29 11.23 25.63
CA GLY A 234 9.57 11.34 27.04
C GLY A 234 11.00 11.84 27.23
N ASN A 235 11.17 12.82 28.08
CA ASN A 235 12.46 13.26 28.63
C ASN A 235 13.17 12.11 29.35
#